data_1d00db13fa1fc64ead8dbafd69954a0b
#
_entry.id   1d00db13fa1fc64ead8dbafd69954a0b
#
_cell.length_a   1.000
_cell.length_b   1.000
_cell.length_c   1.000
_cell.angle_alpha   90.00
_cell.angle_beta   90.00
_cell.angle_gamma   90.00
#
_symmetry.space_group_name_H-M   'P 1'
#
loop_
_entity.id
_entity.type
_entity.pdbx_description
1 polymer ?
#
loop_
_entity_poly.entity_id
_entity_poly.type
_entity_poly.pdbx_seq_one_letter_code
_entity_poly.pdbx_strand_id
1 'polypeptide(L)'
;MESNLSQINSDAYDKWHLTVHGQDVLTESKLEGWHIDALSLSPSLKGLDVLEVGCGAGDFAIHLSKLQSIVTAVDFSAKAIEIAQEKSKAQNQSVNFQVADAQSLPFASNSFDLIFSCECLEHVPDPQKALNEFYRVLKPSGHLILTTENYSNAMILGWIVAWLRKEPFNSGAGVQPIDHFFLYWNVRKMFLNAGFKVLQMIGWHHVFLLLPRFHPFTFVKDRFHNPAMASFFRPFARHMAFKSIKE
;
A
#
# COMPACT_ATOMS: atom_id res chain seq x y z
N MET A 1 -20.06 -18.93 2.99
CA MET A 1 -18.66 -19.16 3.45
C MET A 1 -17.78 -17.92 3.26
N GLU A 2 -17.86 -17.21 2.12
CA GLU A 2 -17.11 -15.95 1.88
C GLU A 2 -17.49 -14.81 2.84
N SER A 3 -18.77 -14.65 3.18
CA SER A 3 -19.22 -13.61 4.12
C SER A 3 -18.65 -13.77 5.54
N ASN A 4 -18.41 -15.01 5.99
CA ASN A 4 -17.81 -15.27 7.31
C ASN A 4 -16.31 -14.96 7.34
N LEU A 5 -15.59 -15.22 6.24
CA LEU A 5 -14.16 -14.92 6.14
C LEU A 5 -13.90 -13.41 6.07
N SER A 6 -14.77 -12.66 5.38
CA SER A 6 -14.66 -11.19 5.33
C SER A 6 -14.91 -10.57 6.70
N GLN A 7 -15.90 -11.05 7.47
CA GLN A 7 -16.19 -10.54 8.81
C GLN A 7 -15.06 -10.86 9.80
N ILE A 8 -14.53 -12.08 9.78
CA ILE A 8 -13.40 -12.48 10.65
C ILE A 8 -12.17 -11.61 10.38
N ASN A 9 -11.90 -11.30 9.11
CA ASN A 9 -10.79 -10.42 8.74
C ASN A 9 -11.04 -8.97 9.19
N SER A 10 -12.25 -8.43 9.02
CA SER A 10 -12.61 -7.08 9.49
C SER A 10 -12.37 -6.93 10.99
N ASP A 11 -12.88 -7.86 11.80
CA ASP A 11 -12.72 -7.84 13.26
C ASP A 11 -11.24 -7.92 13.69
N ALA A 12 -10.42 -8.69 12.93
CA ALA A 12 -8.99 -8.79 13.18
C ALA A 12 -8.25 -7.48 12.88
N TYR A 13 -8.61 -6.80 11.79
CA TYR A 13 -8.04 -5.50 11.43
C TYR A 13 -8.52 -4.38 12.36
N ASP A 14 -9.78 -4.39 12.81
CA ASP A 14 -10.28 -3.47 13.83
C ASP A 14 -9.45 -3.55 15.11
N LYS A 15 -9.17 -4.78 15.57
CA LYS A 15 -8.32 -5.02 16.74
C LYS A 15 -6.88 -4.56 16.52
N TRP A 16 -6.33 -4.80 15.33
CA TRP A 16 -4.99 -4.35 14.97
C TRP A 16 -4.89 -2.82 15.00
N HIS A 17 -5.84 -2.11 14.38
CA HIS A 17 -5.88 -0.65 14.38
C HIS A 17 -6.03 -0.05 15.78
N LEU A 18 -6.83 -0.66 16.65
CA LEU A 18 -6.93 -0.26 18.06
C LEU A 18 -5.58 -0.39 18.78
N THR A 19 -4.80 -1.42 18.47
CA THR A 19 -3.49 -1.64 19.09
C THR A 19 -2.45 -0.63 18.62
N VAL A 20 -2.47 -0.30 17.31
CA VAL A 20 -1.45 0.56 16.67
C VAL A 20 -1.80 2.03 16.81
N HIS A 21 -3.07 2.41 16.73
CA HIS A 21 -3.53 3.81 16.65
C HIS A 21 -4.42 4.24 17.81
N GLY A 22 -4.77 3.35 18.74
CA GLY A 22 -5.78 3.61 19.77
C GLY A 22 -5.45 4.72 20.78
N GLN A 23 -4.22 5.25 20.81
CA GLN A 23 -3.79 6.34 21.70
C GLN A 23 -3.49 7.65 20.97
N ASP A 24 -3.46 7.68 19.63
CA ASP A 24 -2.95 8.82 18.85
C ASP A 24 -4.01 9.55 18.02
N VAL A 25 -5.27 9.48 18.42
CA VAL A 25 -6.43 9.99 17.64
C VAL A 25 -6.33 11.49 17.30
N LEU A 26 -5.61 12.28 18.08
CA LEU A 26 -5.56 13.75 17.94
C LEU A 26 -4.19 14.27 17.47
N THR A 27 -3.27 13.40 17.08
CA THR A 27 -1.96 13.84 16.61
C THR A 27 -2.01 14.39 15.18
N GLU A 28 -1.08 15.26 14.86
CA GLU A 28 -0.90 15.76 13.49
C GLU A 28 -0.63 14.60 12.53
N SER A 29 -1.27 14.62 11.34
CA SER A 29 -1.14 13.56 10.33
C SER A 29 0.33 13.38 9.94
N LYS A 30 0.85 12.18 10.12
CA LYS A 30 2.23 11.84 9.79
C LYS A 30 2.30 11.06 8.49
N LEU A 31 3.11 11.54 7.55
CA LEU A 31 3.41 10.80 6.33
C LEU A 31 4.56 9.85 6.54
N GLU A 32 4.37 8.61 6.14
CA GLU A 32 5.42 7.60 6.05
C GLU A 32 6.22 7.74 4.74
N GLY A 33 7.40 7.11 4.68
CA GLY A 33 8.27 7.21 3.52
C GLY A 33 7.61 6.76 2.21
N TRP A 34 6.77 5.71 2.27
CA TRP A 34 6.02 5.22 1.11
C TRP A 34 4.96 6.20 0.61
N HIS A 35 4.35 7.01 1.48
CA HIS A 35 3.46 8.10 1.06
C HIS A 35 4.21 9.17 0.28
N ILE A 36 5.42 9.56 0.75
CA ILE A 36 6.27 10.53 0.06
C ILE A 36 6.68 10.00 -1.32
N ASP A 37 7.04 8.73 -1.40
CA ASP A 37 7.41 8.10 -2.66
C ASP A 37 6.21 7.98 -3.62
N ALA A 38 5.02 7.65 -3.12
CA ALA A 38 3.80 7.65 -3.90
C ALA A 38 3.48 9.06 -4.45
N LEU A 39 3.59 10.10 -3.62
CA LEU A 39 3.41 11.50 -4.05
C LEU A 39 4.42 11.91 -5.12
N SER A 40 5.66 11.44 -5.03
CA SER A 40 6.70 11.76 -6.03
C SER A 40 6.38 11.23 -7.45
N LEU A 41 5.52 10.22 -7.54
CA LEU A 41 5.06 9.64 -8.79
C LEU A 41 3.76 10.28 -9.30
N SER A 42 3.06 11.05 -8.46
CA SER A 42 1.75 11.59 -8.79
C SER A 42 1.83 12.76 -9.79
N PRO A 43 0.78 12.97 -10.58
CA PRO A 43 0.58 14.23 -11.29
C PRO A 43 0.22 15.35 -10.29
N SER A 44 -0.06 16.56 -10.82
CA SER A 44 -0.68 17.60 -9.98
C SER A 44 -2.04 17.12 -9.47
N LEU A 45 -2.26 17.26 -8.16
CA LEU A 45 -3.44 16.69 -7.48
C LEU A 45 -4.64 17.63 -7.43
N LYS A 46 -4.40 18.93 -7.64
CA LYS A 46 -5.43 19.98 -7.49
C LYS A 46 -6.67 19.70 -8.35
N GLY A 47 -7.80 19.55 -7.69
CA GLY A 47 -9.11 19.37 -8.32
C GLY A 47 -9.36 17.98 -8.89
N LEU A 48 -8.44 17.01 -8.71
CA LEU A 48 -8.67 15.63 -9.12
C LEU A 48 -9.60 14.89 -8.15
N ASP A 49 -10.45 14.02 -8.70
CA ASP A 49 -11.17 13.01 -7.95
C ASP A 49 -10.20 11.88 -7.58
N VAL A 50 -9.81 11.80 -6.32
CA VAL A 50 -8.80 10.86 -5.81
C VAL A 50 -9.46 9.84 -4.90
N LEU A 51 -9.16 8.55 -5.13
CA LEU A 51 -9.50 7.46 -4.23
C LEU A 51 -8.24 6.96 -3.52
N GLU A 52 -8.27 6.90 -2.20
CA GLU A 52 -7.30 6.14 -1.42
C GLU A 52 -7.92 4.82 -0.97
N VAL A 53 -7.26 3.69 -1.25
CA VAL A 53 -7.69 2.35 -0.84
C VAL A 53 -6.72 1.79 0.18
N GLY A 54 -7.25 1.40 1.36
CA GLY A 54 -6.46 1.02 2.52
C GLY A 54 -5.96 2.25 3.27
N CYS A 55 -6.86 3.20 3.57
CA CYS A 55 -6.46 4.50 4.13
C CYS A 55 -6.08 4.43 5.62
N GLY A 56 -6.32 3.31 6.32
CA GLY A 56 -6.07 3.18 7.74
C GLY A 56 -6.67 4.33 8.54
N ALA A 57 -5.87 4.95 9.41
CA ALA A 57 -6.25 6.10 10.24
C ALA A 57 -6.35 7.44 9.46
N GLY A 58 -6.27 7.44 8.12
CA GLY A 58 -6.58 8.57 7.25
C GLY A 58 -5.48 9.62 7.10
N ASP A 59 -4.27 9.37 7.58
CA ASP A 59 -3.19 10.36 7.57
C ASP A 59 -2.86 10.84 6.16
N PHE A 60 -2.80 9.93 5.20
CA PHE A 60 -2.49 10.27 3.81
C PHE A 60 -3.68 10.92 3.10
N ALA A 61 -4.91 10.41 3.28
CA ALA A 61 -6.12 11.03 2.75
C ALA A 61 -6.28 12.50 3.18
N ILE A 62 -6.03 12.78 4.47
CA ILE A 62 -6.05 14.13 5.02
C ILE A 62 -4.98 15.00 4.34
N HIS A 63 -3.79 14.45 4.10
CA HIS A 63 -2.73 15.17 3.40
C HIS A 63 -3.11 15.48 1.94
N LEU A 64 -3.68 14.50 1.23
CA LEU A 64 -4.17 14.68 -0.14
C LEU A 64 -5.24 15.79 -0.23
N SER A 65 -6.14 15.86 0.75
CA SER A 65 -7.14 16.94 0.86
C SER A 65 -6.48 18.33 1.02
N LYS A 66 -5.40 18.43 1.83
CA LYS A 66 -4.62 19.67 1.96
C LYS A 66 -3.96 20.11 0.64
N LEU A 67 -3.71 19.16 -0.27
CA LEU A 67 -3.20 19.41 -1.63
C LEU A 67 -4.33 19.76 -2.63
N GLN A 68 -5.53 20.07 -2.14
CA GLN A 68 -6.70 20.50 -2.91
C GLN A 68 -7.26 19.42 -3.85
N SER A 69 -7.09 18.13 -3.54
CA SER A 69 -7.81 17.04 -4.20
C SER A 69 -9.21 16.86 -3.61
N ILE A 70 -10.13 16.31 -4.40
CA ILE A 70 -11.43 15.80 -3.94
C ILE A 70 -11.23 14.35 -3.51
N VAL A 71 -11.11 14.11 -2.20
CA VAL A 71 -10.65 12.82 -1.68
C VAL A 71 -11.81 11.96 -1.18
N THR A 72 -11.91 10.76 -1.72
CA THR A 72 -12.62 9.63 -1.12
C THR A 72 -11.57 8.63 -0.61
N ALA A 73 -11.75 8.11 0.60
CA ALA A 73 -10.82 7.19 1.22
C ALA A 73 -11.58 6.00 1.80
N VAL A 74 -11.10 4.79 1.54
CA VAL A 74 -11.75 3.57 2.00
C VAL A 74 -10.78 2.68 2.76
N ASP A 75 -11.32 2.01 3.77
CA ASP A 75 -10.64 0.94 4.49
C ASP A 75 -11.62 -0.17 4.83
N PHE A 76 -11.12 -1.38 5.00
CA PHE A 76 -11.93 -2.52 5.37
C PHE A 76 -12.33 -2.50 6.86
N SER A 77 -11.53 -1.84 7.71
CA SER A 77 -11.74 -1.67 9.13
C SER A 77 -12.68 -0.50 9.42
N ALA A 78 -13.82 -0.79 10.05
CA ALA A 78 -14.74 0.25 10.52
C ALA A 78 -14.08 1.14 11.58
N LYS A 79 -13.21 0.55 12.41
CA LYS A 79 -12.48 1.28 13.44
C LYS A 79 -11.45 2.24 12.87
N ALA A 80 -10.74 1.85 11.80
CA ALA A 80 -9.83 2.74 11.09
C ALA A 80 -10.58 3.95 10.52
N ILE A 81 -11.74 3.72 9.90
CA ILE A 81 -12.58 4.79 9.34
C ILE A 81 -13.09 5.73 10.43
N GLU A 82 -13.52 5.23 11.60
CA GLU A 82 -13.91 6.06 12.73
C GLU A 82 -12.76 7.01 13.17
N ILE A 83 -11.57 6.47 13.35
CA ILE A 83 -10.36 7.23 13.71
C ILE A 83 -10.04 8.29 12.63
N ALA A 84 -10.08 7.89 11.35
CA ALA A 84 -9.79 8.79 10.23
C ALA A 84 -10.77 9.97 10.16
N GLN A 85 -12.06 9.72 10.39
CA GLN A 85 -13.08 10.76 10.43
C GLN A 85 -12.85 11.77 11.57
N GLU A 86 -12.51 11.28 12.77
CA GLU A 86 -12.19 12.14 13.91
C GLU A 86 -10.95 13.00 13.66
N LYS A 87 -9.88 12.41 13.13
CA LYS A 87 -8.66 13.13 12.74
C LYS A 87 -8.94 14.20 11.68
N SER A 88 -9.69 13.87 10.64
CA SER A 88 -10.04 14.80 9.55
C SER A 88 -10.81 15.99 10.07
N LYS A 89 -11.82 15.74 10.94
CA LYS A 89 -12.60 16.79 11.62
C LYS A 89 -11.72 17.68 12.49
N ALA A 90 -10.82 17.09 13.28
CA ALA A 90 -9.90 17.85 14.15
C ALA A 90 -8.95 18.76 13.34
N GLN A 91 -8.61 18.36 12.12
CA GLN A 91 -7.74 19.13 11.21
C GLN A 91 -8.51 20.04 10.24
N ASN A 92 -9.84 20.15 10.37
CA ASN A 92 -10.70 20.92 9.47
C ASN A 92 -10.52 20.54 7.99
N GLN A 93 -10.35 19.25 7.70
CA GLN A 93 -10.25 18.75 6.35
C GLN A 93 -11.54 18.02 5.95
N SER A 94 -11.85 18.06 4.65
CA SER A 94 -13.01 17.38 4.08
C SER A 94 -12.55 16.18 3.26
N VAL A 95 -12.75 15.00 3.80
CA VAL A 95 -12.48 13.71 3.16
C VAL A 95 -13.70 12.82 3.30
N ASN A 96 -14.12 12.17 2.22
CA ASN A 96 -15.21 11.22 2.22
C ASN A 96 -14.71 9.83 2.63
N PHE A 97 -14.77 9.49 3.92
CA PHE A 97 -14.35 8.19 4.45
C PHE A 97 -15.49 7.17 4.42
N GLN A 98 -15.21 5.96 3.92
CA GLN A 98 -16.19 4.87 3.85
C GLN A 98 -15.55 3.53 4.19
N VAL A 99 -16.31 2.64 4.86
CA VAL A 99 -15.91 1.24 5.01
C VAL A 99 -16.17 0.51 3.68
N ALA A 100 -15.13 -0.08 3.09
CA ALA A 100 -15.27 -0.85 1.86
C ALA A 100 -14.19 -1.92 1.71
N ASP A 101 -14.55 -3.01 1.01
CA ASP A 101 -13.61 -4.04 0.59
C ASP A 101 -12.96 -3.64 -0.75
N ALA A 102 -11.63 -3.63 -0.79
CA ALA A 102 -10.85 -3.35 -2.00
C ALA A 102 -11.21 -4.27 -3.17
N GLN A 103 -11.72 -5.48 -2.87
CA GLN A 103 -12.14 -6.48 -3.84
C GLN A 103 -13.54 -6.25 -4.41
N SER A 104 -14.29 -5.27 -3.86
CA SER A 104 -15.67 -4.95 -4.28
C SER A 104 -15.99 -3.49 -3.90
N LEU A 105 -15.40 -2.55 -4.63
CA LEU A 105 -15.54 -1.13 -4.34
C LEU A 105 -16.96 -0.62 -4.67
N PRO A 106 -17.62 0.12 -3.74
CA PRO A 106 -19.00 0.58 -3.91
C PRO A 106 -19.11 1.81 -4.82
N PHE A 107 -18.29 1.89 -5.87
CA PHE A 107 -18.25 3.02 -6.78
C PHE A 107 -18.57 2.58 -8.22
N ALA A 108 -19.13 3.50 -9.00
CA ALA A 108 -19.35 3.29 -10.42
C ALA A 108 -18.02 3.13 -11.18
N SER A 109 -18.04 2.50 -12.34
CA SER A 109 -16.89 2.48 -13.24
C SER A 109 -16.54 3.89 -13.68
N ASN A 110 -15.24 4.18 -13.86
CA ASN A 110 -14.74 5.46 -14.37
C ASN A 110 -15.10 6.67 -13.47
N SER A 111 -14.97 6.52 -12.16
CA SER A 111 -15.30 7.56 -11.17
C SER A 111 -14.10 8.42 -10.77
N PHE A 112 -12.89 7.88 -10.77
CA PHE A 112 -11.71 8.55 -10.20
C PHE A 112 -10.63 8.84 -11.25
N ASP A 113 -9.96 9.98 -11.09
CA ASP A 113 -8.81 10.37 -11.92
C ASP A 113 -7.54 9.68 -11.47
N LEU A 114 -7.43 9.42 -10.16
CA LEU A 114 -6.25 8.85 -9.54
C LEU A 114 -6.64 7.94 -8.38
N ILE A 115 -5.98 6.79 -8.29
CA ILE A 115 -6.04 5.92 -7.11
C ILE A 115 -4.67 5.86 -6.46
N PHE A 116 -4.64 6.00 -5.14
CA PHE A 116 -3.54 5.60 -4.29
C PHE A 116 -3.92 4.33 -3.52
N SER A 117 -2.97 3.39 -3.42
CA SER A 117 -3.06 2.24 -2.53
C SER A 117 -1.66 1.99 -1.96
N CYS A 118 -1.44 2.38 -0.70
CA CYS A 118 -0.13 2.37 -0.07
C CYS A 118 -0.06 1.28 1.01
N GLU A 119 0.86 0.31 0.84
CA GLU A 119 1.08 -0.82 1.77
C GLU A 119 -0.26 -1.50 2.16
N CYS A 120 -1.11 -1.77 1.17
CA CYS A 120 -2.45 -2.32 1.35
C CYS A 120 -2.65 -3.63 0.57
N LEU A 121 -2.15 -3.71 -0.66
CA LEU A 121 -2.45 -4.82 -1.57
C LEU A 121 -2.01 -6.18 -1.01
N GLU A 122 -0.90 -6.21 -0.26
CA GLU A 122 -0.36 -7.41 0.40
C GLU A 122 -1.29 -7.97 1.49
N HIS A 123 -2.20 -7.15 1.98
CA HIS A 123 -3.15 -7.50 3.05
C HIS A 123 -4.54 -7.85 2.54
N VAL A 124 -4.75 -7.81 1.23
CA VAL A 124 -6.04 -8.14 0.59
C VAL A 124 -6.10 -9.64 0.28
N PRO A 125 -7.19 -10.36 0.62
CA PRO A 125 -7.32 -11.79 0.34
C PRO A 125 -7.09 -12.19 -1.12
N ASP A 126 -7.63 -11.45 -2.08
CA ASP A 126 -7.40 -11.62 -3.52
C ASP A 126 -6.87 -10.31 -4.14
N PRO A 127 -5.54 -10.14 -4.20
CA PRO A 127 -4.92 -8.94 -4.77
C PRO A 127 -5.26 -8.70 -6.25
N GLN A 128 -5.47 -9.77 -7.02
CA GLN A 128 -5.83 -9.63 -8.43
C GLN A 128 -7.24 -9.05 -8.58
N LYS A 129 -8.18 -9.48 -7.74
CA LYS A 129 -9.54 -8.95 -7.73
C LYS A 129 -9.57 -7.48 -7.33
N ALA A 130 -8.76 -7.09 -6.34
CA ALA A 130 -8.60 -5.68 -5.97
C ALA A 130 -8.06 -4.83 -7.13
N LEU A 131 -7.02 -5.28 -7.83
CA LEU A 131 -6.48 -4.56 -9.00
C LEU A 131 -7.50 -4.46 -10.14
N ASN A 132 -8.34 -5.47 -10.34
CA ASN A 132 -9.42 -5.41 -11.33
C ASN A 132 -10.47 -4.35 -10.95
N GLU A 133 -10.81 -4.21 -9.66
CA GLU A 133 -11.68 -3.16 -9.14
C GLU A 133 -11.05 -1.77 -9.28
N PHE A 134 -9.76 -1.63 -8.98
CA PHE A 134 -9.04 -0.37 -9.19
C PHE A 134 -9.10 0.04 -10.67
N TYR A 135 -8.87 -0.90 -11.58
CA TYR A 135 -8.99 -0.65 -13.01
C TYR A 135 -10.42 -0.24 -13.40
N ARG A 136 -11.43 -0.92 -12.86
CA ARG A 136 -12.84 -0.62 -13.14
C ARG A 136 -13.23 0.80 -12.74
N VAL A 137 -12.87 1.22 -11.52
CA VAL A 137 -13.31 2.52 -10.98
C VAL A 137 -12.47 3.71 -11.46
N LEU A 138 -11.28 3.48 -12.03
CA LEU A 138 -10.48 4.53 -12.66
C LEU A 138 -11.14 4.99 -13.97
N LYS A 139 -11.08 6.30 -14.23
CA LYS A 139 -11.42 6.89 -15.53
C LYS A 139 -10.43 6.43 -16.61
N PRO A 140 -10.80 6.41 -17.91
CA PRO A 140 -9.82 6.26 -18.99
C PRO A 140 -8.70 7.29 -18.83
N SER A 141 -7.47 6.89 -19.05
CA SER A 141 -6.25 7.69 -18.79
C SER A 141 -6.01 8.05 -17.31
N GLY A 142 -6.82 7.53 -16.38
CA GLY A 142 -6.58 7.65 -14.95
C GLY A 142 -5.37 6.84 -14.49
N HIS A 143 -4.78 7.27 -13.38
CA HIS A 143 -3.56 6.68 -12.85
C HIS A 143 -3.81 5.84 -11.60
N LEU A 144 -3.10 4.72 -11.47
CA LEU A 144 -2.93 4.01 -10.20
C LEU A 144 -1.50 4.20 -9.72
N ILE A 145 -1.35 4.66 -8.47
CA ILE A 145 -0.08 4.70 -7.76
C ILE A 145 -0.21 3.74 -6.57
N LEU A 146 0.64 2.73 -6.56
CA LEU A 146 0.60 1.66 -5.58
C LEU A 146 1.98 1.44 -4.99
N THR A 147 2.05 1.38 -3.65
CA THR A 147 3.25 0.90 -2.94
C THR A 147 2.99 -0.43 -2.27
N THR A 148 4.00 -1.27 -2.18
CA THR A 148 3.93 -2.55 -1.50
C THR A 148 5.33 -3.08 -1.16
N GLU A 149 5.42 -3.98 -0.20
CA GLU A 149 6.64 -4.70 0.11
C GLU A 149 7.01 -5.70 -1.01
N ASN A 150 8.31 -5.96 -1.14
CA ASN A 150 8.85 -6.88 -2.12
C ASN A 150 9.89 -7.79 -1.46
N TYR A 151 9.71 -9.07 -1.64
CA TYR A 151 10.57 -10.11 -1.07
C TYR A 151 11.57 -10.70 -2.08
N SER A 152 11.70 -10.13 -3.28
CA SER A 152 12.72 -10.51 -4.28
C SER A 152 14.14 -10.11 -3.88
N ASN A 153 14.45 -10.06 -2.58
CA ASN A 153 15.73 -9.61 -2.01
C ASN A 153 16.21 -10.58 -0.93
N ALA A 154 17.22 -10.18 -0.16
CA ALA A 154 17.77 -11.03 0.90
C ALA A 154 16.77 -11.43 2.01
N MET A 155 15.62 -10.77 2.12
CA MET A 155 14.58 -11.13 3.09
C MET A 155 13.96 -12.50 2.81
N ILE A 156 14.01 -12.99 1.57
CA ILE A 156 13.57 -14.35 1.22
C ILE A 156 14.33 -15.42 2.04
N LEU A 157 15.59 -15.16 2.37
CA LEU A 157 16.37 -16.06 3.23
C LEU A 157 15.85 -16.04 4.67
N GLY A 158 15.46 -14.87 5.18
CA GLY A 158 14.82 -14.75 6.49
C GLY A 158 13.52 -15.53 6.54
N TRP A 159 12.69 -15.43 5.51
CA TRP A 159 11.46 -16.20 5.38
C TRP A 159 11.74 -17.72 5.34
N ILE A 160 12.72 -18.18 4.53
CA ILE A 160 13.10 -19.60 4.48
C ILE A 160 13.54 -20.09 5.87
N VAL A 161 14.35 -19.31 6.60
CA VAL A 161 14.81 -19.67 7.95
C VAL A 161 13.64 -19.74 8.92
N ALA A 162 12.71 -18.79 8.91
CA ALA A 162 11.50 -18.81 9.73
C ALA A 162 10.65 -20.06 9.43
N TRP A 163 10.44 -20.37 8.14
CA TRP A 163 9.72 -21.55 7.70
C TRP A 163 10.38 -22.86 8.19
N LEU A 164 11.71 -22.96 8.07
CA LEU A 164 12.45 -24.14 8.57
C LEU A 164 12.35 -24.29 10.09
N ARG A 165 12.30 -23.18 10.82
CA ARG A 165 12.13 -23.15 12.29
C ARG A 165 10.69 -23.30 12.75
N LYS A 166 9.72 -23.30 11.82
CA LYS A 166 8.28 -23.25 12.11
C LYS A 166 7.88 -22.05 12.95
N GLU A 167 8.57 -20.93 12.78
CA GLU A 167 8.29 -19.65 13.40
C GLU A 167 7.53 -18.74 12.42
N PRO A 168 6.61 -17.88 12.90
CA PRO A 168 6.01 -16.87 12.04
C PRO A 168 7.09 -15.90 11.53
N PHE A 169 7.08 -15.63 10.22
CA PHE A 169 7.94 -14.61 9.65
C PHE A 169 7.41 -13.24 10.05
N ASN A 170 8.30 -12.37 10.53
CA ASN A 170 7.99 -10.98 10.85
C ASN A 170 8.89 -10.07 10.02
N SER A 171 8.30 -9.31 9.12
CA SER A 171 9.00 -8.33 8.28
C SER A 171 9.48 -7.10 9.06
N GLY A 172 9.05 -6.94 10.31
CA GLY A 172 9.28 -5.77 11.16
C GLY A 172 8.08 -4.82 11.23
N ALA A 173 7.04 -5.04 10.43
CA ALA A 173 5.79 -4.27 10.45
C ALA A 173 4.74 -4.80 11.46
N GLY A 174 5.09 -5.83 12.23
CA GLY A 174 4.16 -6.56 13.09
C GLY A 174 3.50 -7.74 12.37
N VAL A 175 2.71 -8.53 13.11
CA VAL A 175 1.95 -9.64 12.54
C VAL A 175 0.59 -9.11 12.11
N GLN A 176 0.35 -9.08 10.81
CA GLN A 176 -0.95 -8.74 10.25
C GLN A 176 -1.77 -10.02 9.95
N PRO A 177 -3.12 -9.93 9.91
CA PRO A 177 -3.98 -11.10 9.67
C PRO A 177 -3.72 -11.77 8.32
N ILE A 178 -3.40 -10.99 7.29
CA ILE A 178 -3.02 -11.46 5.95
C ILE A 178 -1.75 -10.72 5.56
N ASP A 179 -0.79 -11.45 5.00
CA ASP A 179 0.44 -10.88 4.45
C ASP A 179 0.91 -11.72 3.27
N HIS A 180 0.73 -11.17 2.05
CA HIS A 180 1.17 -11.82 0.83
C HIS A 180 2.64 -11.53 0.53
N PHE A 181 3.40 -12.58 0.28
CA PHE A 181 4.79 -12.48 -0.14
C PHE A 181 4.88 -12.12 -1.62
N PHE A 182 4.91 -10.83 -1.91
CA PHE A 182 5.06 -10.38 -3.26
C PHE A 182 6.50 -10.43 -3.76
N LEU A 183 6.64 -10.91 -4.99
CA LEU A 183 7.84 -10.75 -5.79
C LEU A 183 7.57 -9.71 -6.87
N TYR A 184 8.56 -8.89 -7.18
CA TYR A 184 8.45 -7.86 -8.21
C TYR A 184 7.73 -8.33 -9.49
N TRP A 185 8.12 -9.50 -9.99
CA TRP A 185 7.56 -10.06 -11.22
C TRP A 185 6.09 -10.44 -11.09
N ASN A 186 5.70 -10.92 -9.91
CA ASN A 186 4.31 -11.30 -9.65
C ASN A 186 3.41 -10.06 -9.60
N VAL A 187 3.84 -9.01 -8.89
CA VAL A 187 3.10 -7.75 -8.84
C VAL A 187 2.95 -7.15 -10.24
N ARG A 188 4.05 -7.06 -10.99
CA ARG A 188 4.02 -6.57 -12.37
C ARG A 188 3.06 -7.37 -13.26
N LYS A 189 3.05 -8.70 -13.13
CA LYS A 189 2.12 -9.57 -13.86
C LYS A 189 0.67 -9.28 -13.48
N MET A 190 0.37 -9.08 -12.21
CA MET A 190 -0.99 -8.75 -11.74
C MET A 190 -1.48 -7.42 -12.33
N PHE A 191 -0.63 -6.39 -12.41
CA PHE A 191 -0.98 -5.13 -13.09
C PHE A 191 -1.34 -5.35 -14.56
N LEU A 192 -0.54 -6.12 -15.30
CA LEU A 192 -0.80 -6.42 -16.71
C LEU A 192 -2.09 -7.24 -16.89
N ASN A 193 -2.34 -8.20 -16.01
CA ASN A 193 -3.57 -9.01 -16.04
C ASN A 193 -4.83 -8.16 -15.78
N ALA A 194 -4.73 -7.13 -14.95
CA ALA A 194 -5.83 -6.19 -14.70
C ALA A 194 -6.03 -5.17 -15.84
N GLY A 195 -5.13 -5.12 -16.82
CA GLY A 195 -5.20 -4.20 -17.97
C GLY A 195 -4.39 -2.92 -17.81
N PHE A 196 -3.63 -2.77 -16.72
CA PHE A 196 -2.79 -1.59 -16.51
C PHE A 196 -1.53 -1.60 -17.37
N LYS A 197 -1.15 -0.42 -17.87
CA LYS A 197 0.19 -0.18 -18.41
C LYS A 197 1.06 0.47 -17.33
N VAL A 198 2.09 -0.24 -16.90
CA VAL A 198 3.05 0.29 -15.93
C VAL A 198 3.95 1.31 -16.62
N LEU A 199 3.89 2.57 -16.19
CA LEU A 199 4.65 3.69 -16.75
C LEU A 199 6.00 3.85 -16.05
N GLN A 200 5.99 3.74 -14.73
CA GLN A 200 7.17 3.96 -13.89
C GLN A 200 7.13 3.05 -12.68
N MET A 201 8.30 2.68 -12.22
CA MET A 201 8.48 2.00 -10.94
C MET A 201 9.74 2.55 -10.28
N ILE A 202 9.65 2.82 -8.99
CA ILE A 202 10.78 3.12 -8.13
C ILE A 202 10.90 2.06 -7.05
N GLY A 203 12.10 1.90 -6.49
CA GLY A 203 12.35 0.98 -5.40
C GLY A 203 13.37 1.57 -4.44
N TRP A 204 13.21 1.28 -3.15
CA TRP A 204 14.10 1.75 -2.09
C TRP A 204 14.29 0.70 -1.00
N HIS A 205 15.20 0.96 -0.05
CA HIS A 205 15.61 0.02 0.99
C HIS A 205 16.11 -1.32 0.41
N HIS A 206 17.22 -1.27 -0.33
CA HIS A 206 17.81 -2.47 -0.91
C HIS A 206 18.53 -3.25 0.19
N VAL A 207 18.07 -4.47 0.43
CA VAL A 207 18.63 -5.39 1.43
C VAL A 207 19.62 -6.32 0.77
N PHE A 208 20.89 -6.22 1.13
CA PHE A 208 21.95 -7.11 0.65
C PHE A 208 22.41 -8.03 1.77
N LEU A 209 22.57 -9.30 1.45
CA LEU A 209 23.20 -10.26 2.33
C LEU A 209 24.70 -10.24 2.11
N LEU A 210 25.44 -9.71 3.07
CA LEU A 210 26.89 -9.91 3.15
C LEU A 210 27.13 -11.16 3.98
N LEU A 211 27.76 -12.17 3.38
CA LEU A 211 28.20 -13.40 4.04
C LEU A 211 29.69 -13.29 4.42
N PRO A 212 30.06 -12.74 5.57
CA PRO A 212 31.36 -13.01 6.14
C PRO A 212 31.30 -14.40 6.82
N ARG A 213 32.39 -15.04 6.90
CA ARG A 213 32.61 -16.47 7.19
C ARG A 213 31.77 -17.11 8.29
N PHE A 214 31.04 -16.37 9.17
CA PHE A 214 30.29 -16.93 10.29
C PHE A 214 29.06 -16.13 10.78
N HIS A 215 28.77 -14.94 10.21
CA HIS A 215 27.55 -14.20 10.56
C HIS A 215 26.95 -13.52 9.30
N PRO A 216 25.65 -13.73 9.03
CA PRO A 216 24.99 -12.97 7.98
C PRO A 216 24.81 -11.52 8.45
N PHE A 217 25.55 -10.58 7.85
CA PHE A 217 25.25 -9.17 7.97
C PHE A 217 24.30 -8.76 6.86
N THR A 218 23.18 -8.18 7.25
CA THR A 218 22.28 -7.50 6.30
C THR A 218 22.71 -6.03 6.21
N PHE A 219 22.92 -5.58 4.99
CA PHE A 219 23.20 -4.19 4.70
C PHE A 219 21.99 -3.61 3.97
N VAL A 220 21.45 -2.51 4.49
CA VAL A 220 20.34 -1.78 3.88
C VAL A 220 20.91 -0.54 3.21
N LYS A 221 20.64 -0.37 1.92
CA LYS A 221 20.92 0.84 1.18
C LYS A 221 19.60 1.50 0.78
N ASP A 222 19.37 2.70 1.29
CA ASP A 222 18.11 3.40 1.10
C ASP A 222 17.83 3.73 -0.37
N ARG A 223 18.75 4.38 -1.06
CA ARG A 223 18.60 4.72 -2.48
C ARG A 223 19.92 4.67 -3.22
N PHE A 224 19.87 4.32 -4.49
CA PHE A 224 20.99 4.45 -5.41
C PHE A 224 20.95 5.82 -6.08
N HIS A 225 22.02 6.62 -5.93
CA HIS A 225 22.12 7.92 -6.60
C HIS A 225 22.39 7.79 -8.11
N ASN A 226 22.99 6.71 -8.55
CA ASN A 226 23.23 6.43 -9.97
C ASN A 226 21.95 5.83 -10.60
N PRO A 227 21.33 6.48 -11.63
CA PRO A 227 20.09 6.00 -12.22
C PRO A 227 20.19 4.60 -12.85
N ALA A 228 21.34 4.23 -13.43
CA ALA A 228 21.55 2.90 -14.00
C ALA A 228 21.57 1.84 -12.91
N MET A 229 22.27 2.10 -11.80
CA MET A 229 22.28 1.20 -10.63
C MET A 229 20.90 1.11 -9.99
N ALA A 230 20.20 2.22 -9.84
CA ALA A 230 18.83 2.24 -9.34
C ALA A 230 17.90 1.40 -10.22
N SER A 231 18.01 1.51 -11.54
CA SER A 231 17.24 0.71 -12.49
C SER A 231 17.54 -0.79 -12.40
N PHE A 232 18.83 -1.14 -12.33
CA PHE A 232 19.28 -2.54 -12.24
C PHE A 232 18.84 -3.23 -10.95
N PHE A 233 18.98 -2.55 -9.78
CA PHE A 233 18.63 -3.12 -8.50
C PHE A 233 17.16 -2.96 -8.11
N ARG A 234 16.37 -2.23 -8.89
CA ARG A 234 14.94 -1.98 -8.65
C ARG A 234 14.12 -3.24 -8.30
N PRO A 235 14.27 -4.38 -9.02
CA PRO A 235 13.53 -5.59 -8.68
C PRO A 235 13.87 -6.19 -7.31
N PHE A 236 14.96 -5.76 -6.70
CA PHE A 236 15.49 -6.26 -5.42
C PHE A 236 15.32 -5.25 -4.27
N ALA A 237 14.61 -4.16 -4.49
CA ALA A 237 14.24 -3.24 -3.43
C ALA A 237 13.26 -3.89 -2.45
N ARG A 238 13.31 -3.53 -1.17
CA ARG A 238 12.35 -4.00 -0.16
C ARG A 238 10.97 -3.41 -0.40
N HIS A 239 10.91 -2.13 -0.69
CA HIS A 239 9.67 -1.43 -1.02
C HIS A 239 9.67 -1.04 -2.49
N MET A 240 8.51 -1.13 -3.10
CA MET A 240 8.26 -0.77 -4.49
C MET A 240 7.10 0.21 -4.59
N ALA A 241 7.24 1.21 -5.46
CA ALA A 241 6.11 2.01 -5.89
C ALA A 241 5.95 1.94 -7.40
N PHE A 242 4.73 1.70 -7.83
CA PHE A 242 4.32 1.62 -9.24
C PHE A 242 3.45 2.81 -9.59
N LYS A 243 3.73 3.43 -10.72
CA LYS A 243 2.80 4.33 -11.42
C LYS A 243 2.33 3.63 -12.67
N SER A 244 1.03 3.46 -12.80
CA SER A 244 0.41 2.84 -13.97
C SER A 244 -0.76 3.67 -14.48
N ILE A 245 -1.21 3.39 -15.69
CA ILE A 245 -2.31 4.09 -16.34
C ILE A 245 -3.33 3.06 -16.85
N LYS A 246 -4.60 3.44 -16.83
CA LYS A 246 -5.68 2.76 -17.52
C LYS A 246 -5.71 3.24 -18.97
N GLU A 247 -5.43 2.36 -19.93
CA GLU A 247 -5.56 2.64 -21.36
C GLU A 247 -7.00 2.51 -21.85
#